data_96c355035abe3ca7af87c24c925ab4f9
#
_entry.id   96c355035abe3ca7af87c24c925ab4f9
#
_cell.length_a   1.000
_cell.length_b   1.000
_cell.length_c   1.000
_cell.angle_alpha   90.00
_cell.angle_beta   90.00
_cell.angle_gamma   90.00
#
_symmetry.space_group_name_H-M   'P 1'
#
loop_
_entity.id
_entity.type
_entity.pdbx_description
1 polymer ?
#
loop_
_entity_poly.entity_id
_entity_poly.type
_entity_poly.pdbx_seq_one_letter_code
_entity_poly.pdbx_strand_id
1 'polypeptide(L)'
;MYLNLRGIVLESDNAVTMPDGKKYDGVKKIFKISDRHPAGIMINGNMEFEKIPIENLIEEFRQNTDFEELKTIDDIKNALIESLKENSSKSTLEEYLTPLLDDFKFNLVNDIHNNGFENALSSKKRSPIKEYIKNYSNYTDEFFELIPSSEDKENYNETLWEMFSYELNYEGTGIIIAGYNLKSNKPSFVEINVHCNDNGNIIYDEIDSAIDSTESKLKIFAINNEGYAYITGVNEEFIKYVLQYIKRRNKNMINNISEDLKVNNIDNCDEILEIIKNELNEEYSLLESDIEEYRLDAINDTTKSIEYLPRRLICEFLDTIDQLTVIK
;
A
#
# COMPACT_ATOMS: atom_id res chain seq x y z
N MET A 1 -13.87 3.80 2.47
CA MET A 1 -14.97 3.60 1.48
C MET A 1 -15.78 2.37 1.84
N TYR A 2 -17.08 2.48 1.74
CA TYR A 2 -17.99 1.34 1.78
C TYR A 2 -18.84 1.31 0.50
N LEU A 3 -19.00 0.14 -0.09
CA LEU A 3 -19.74 -0.07 -1.32
C LEU A 3 -20.68 -1.26 -1.14
N ASN A 4 -21.95 -1.11 -1.54
CA ASN A 4 -22.90 -2.22 -1.72
C ASN A 4 -23.95 -1.85 -2.77
N LEU A 5 -24.89 -2.76 -3.09
CA LEU A 5 -25.98 -2.50 -4.05
C LEU A 5 -26.90 -1.33 -3.69
N ARG A 6 -26.91 -0.87 -2.43
CA ARG A 6 -27.77 0.22 -1.94
C ARG A 6 -27.10 1.59 -1.98
N GLY A 7 -25.77 1.62 -2.05
CA GLY A 7 -25.03 2.87 -2.04
C GLY A 7 -23.53 2.71 -1.95
N ILE A 8 -22.88 3.85 -2.16
CA ILE A 8 -21.45 4.01 -1.95
C ILE A 8 -21.28 5.16 -0.97
N VAL A 9 -20.40 4.97 -0.01
CA VAL A 9 -20.01 6.01 0.96
C VAL A 9 -18.50 6.18 0.87
N LEU A 10 -18.08 7.40 0.62
CA LEU A 10 -16.70 7.84 0.73
C LEU A 10 -16.56 8.69 1.99
N GLU A 11 -15.60 8.39 2.82
CA GLU A 11 -15.28 9.10 4.05
C GLU A 11 -13.78 9.31 4.10
N SER A 12 -13.34 10.49 4.51
CA SER A 12 -11.92 10.77 4.78
C SER A 12 -11.81 11.87 5.81
N ASP A 13 -10.72 11.85 6.58
CA ASP A 13 -10.32 13.00 7.38
C ASP A 13 -9.94 14.19 6.47
N ASN A 14 -9.80 15.35 7.06
CA ASN A 14 -9.34 16.58 6.38
C ASN A 14 -7.91 16.98 6.77
N ALA A 15 -7.18 16.07 7.42
CA ALA A 15 -5.82 16.31 7.89
C ALA A 15 -4.77 15.82 6.89
N VAL A 16 -3.70 16.57 6.74
CA VAL A 16 -2.48 16.18 6.01
C VAL A 16 -1.29 16.31 6.93
N THR A 17 -0.49 15.28 7.00
CA THR A 17 0.79 15.28 7.74
C THR A 17 1.91 15.54 6.74
N MET A 18 2.63 16.64 6.95
CA MET A 18 3.79 16.99 6.13
C MET A 18 5.02 16.15 6.53
N PRO A 19 6.04 16.03 5.67
CA PRO A 19 7.28 15.32 6.00
C PRO A 19 7.98 15.80 7.27
N ASP A 20 7.79 17.08 7.67
CA ASP A 20 8.31 17.66 8.91
C ASP A 20 7.47 17.30 10.15
N GLY A 21 6.47 16.44 10.01
CA GLY A 21 5.57 15.98 11.06
C GLY A 21 4.45 16.95 11.43
N LYS A 22 4.37 18.12 10.79
CA LYS A 22 3.27 19.06 11.02
C LYS A 22 1.98 18.58 10.38
N LYS A 23 0.88 18.75 11.10
CA LYS A 23 -0.46 18.46 10.60
C LYS A 23 -1.16 19.75 10.19
N TYR A 24 -1.79 19.71 9.04
CA TYR A 24 -2.64 20.78 8.51
C TYR A 24 -4.04 20.22 8.31
N ASP A 25 -5.05 20.93 8.86
CA ASP A 25 -6.45 20.61 8.74
C ASP A 25 -7.09 21.41 7.60
N GLY A 26 -8.22 20.92 7.09
CA GLY A 26 -9.03 21.62 6.10
C GLY A 26 -8.68 21.30 4.66
N VAL A 27 -7.90 20.25 4.41
CA VAL A 27 -7.62 19.76 3.06
C VAL A 27 -8.82 18.97 2.55
N LYS A 28 -9.29 19.34 1.35
CA LYS A 28 -10.38 18.63 0.69
C LYS A 28 -9.85 17.37 0.03
N LYS A 29 -10.32 16.22 0.48
CA LYS A 29 -9.92 14.91 -0.04
C LYS A 29 -11.02 14.20 -0.82
N ILE A 30 -12.28 14.68 -0.75
CA ILE A 30 -13.42 14.08 -1.44
C ILE A 30 -14.07 15.11 -2.36
N PHE A 31 -14.27 14.72 -3.61
CA PHE A 31 -14.81 15.55 -4.67
C PHE A 31 -16.00 14.87 -5.32
N LYS A 32 -17.13 15.55 -5.36
CA LYS A 32 -18.24 15.12 -6.21
C LYS A 32 -17.87 15.39 -7.67
N ILE A 33 -18.01 14.42 -8.56
CA ILE A 33 -17.63 14.59 -9.98
C ILE A 33 -18.53 15.62 -10.66
N SER A 34 -19.84 15.41 -10.62
CA SER A 34 -20.82 16.35 -11.17
C SER A 34 -22.16 16.21 -10.46
N ASP A 35 -23.11 17.11 -10.75
CA ASP A 35 -24.47 17.01 -10.20
C ASP A 35 -25.31 15.91 -10.89
N ARG A 36 -24.90 15.48 -12.08
CA ARG A 36 -25.62 14.50 -12.89
C ARG A 36 -25.06 13.10 -12.83
N HIS A 37 -23.77 12.97 -12.56
CA HIS A 37 -23.11 11.67 -12.44
C HIS A 37 -23.00 11.25 -10.97
N PRO A 38 -23.59 10.11 -10.58
CA PRO A 38 -23.54 9.63 -9.18
C PRO A 38 -22.19 8.99 -8.85
N ALA A 39 -21.12 9.77 -8.92
CA ALA A 39 -19.76 9.34 -8.64
C ALA A 39 -18.98 10.45 -7.91
N GLY A 40 -17.96 10.02 -7.17
CA GLY A 40 -17.01 10.86 -6.46
C GLY A 40 -15.58 10.40 -6.64
N ILE A 41 -14.67 11.33 -6.41
CA ILE A 41 -13.22 11.07 -6.31
C ILE A 41 -12.81 11.27 -4.87
N MET A 42 -11.99 10.36 -4.36
CA MET A 42 -11.32 10.50 -3.08
C MET A 42 -9.81 10.36 -3.29
N ILE A 43 -9.03 11.18 -2.58
CA ILE A 43 -7.56 11.17 -2.68
C ILE A 43 -6.93 10.76 -1.35
N ASN A 44 -5.79 10.08 -1.44
CA ASN A 44 -4.94 9.72 -0.30
C ASN A 44 -3.46 9.73 -0.70
N GLY A 45 -2.57 9.51 0.26
CA GLY A 45 -1.12 9.51 0.03
C GLY A 45 -0.58 10.90 -0.23
N ASN A 46 0.23 11.06 -1.26
CA ASN A 46 0.79 12.36 -1.63
C ASN A 46 -0.32 13.32 -2.12
N MET A 47 -0.32 14.54 -1.61
CA MET A 47 -1.29 15.58 -1.98
C MET A 47 -0.85 16.43 -3.18
N GLU A 48 0.28 16.10 -3.78
CA GLU A 48 0.82 16.76 -4.96
C GLU A 48 1.09 15.74 -6.06
N PHE A 49 0.82 16.15 -7.29
CA PHE A 49 1.23 15.43 -8.48
C PHE A 49 2.02 16.39 -9.37
N GLU A 50 3.27 16.04 -9.72
CA GLU A 50 4.19 16.90 -10.48
C GLU A 50 4.32 18.33 -9.88
N LYS A 51 4.41 18.40 -8.54
CA LYS A 51 4.51 19.65 -7.76
C LYS A 51 3.26 20.56 -7.85
N ILE A 52 2.17 20.06 -8.37
CA ILE A 52 0.87 20.74 -8.41
C ILE A 52 -0.04 20.07 -7.36
N PRO A 53 -0.71 20.84 -6.48
CA PRO A 53 -1.70 20.27 -5.58
C PRO A 53 -2.74 19.46 -6.36
N ILE A 54 -2.92 18.19 -5.99
CA ILE A 54 -3.83 17.27 -6.71
C ILE A 54 -5.27 17.77 -6.67
N GLU A 55 -5.66 18.50 -5.62
CA GLU A 55 -6.96 19.16 -5.53
C GLU A 55 -7.21 20.09 -6.72
N ASN A 56 -6.20 20.89 -7.12
CA ASN A 56 -6.33 21.81 -8.24
C ASN A 56 -6.54 21.07 -9.56
N LEU A 57 -5.79 19.99 -9.78
CA LEU A 57 -5.92 19.15 -10.98
C LEU A 57 -7.30 18.47 -11.07
N ILE A 58 -7.83 18.00 -9.93
CA ILE A 58 -9.17 17.42 -9.88
C ILE A 58 -10.26 18.48 -10.12
N GLU A 59 -10.11 19.67 -9.55
CA GLU A 59 -11.10 20.75 -9.81
C GLU A 59 -11.04 21.21 -11.26
N GLU A 60 -9.87 21.28 -11.88
CA GLU A 60 -9.71 21.58 -13.30
C GLU A 60 -10.34 20.49 -14.17
N PHE A 61 -10.10 19.21 -13.87
CA PHE A 61 -10.77 18.09 -14.51
C PHE A 61 -12.30 18.21 -14.43
N ARG A 62 -12.84 18.55 -13.25
CA ARG A 62 -14.28 18.69 -13.02
C ARG A 62 -14.91 19.84 -13.82
N GLN A 63 -14.16 20.92 -14.04
CA GLN A 63 -14.65 22.09 -14.77
C GLN A 63 -14.61 21.90 -16.29
N ASN A 64 -13.62 21.17 -16.79
CA ASN A 64 -13.33 21.07 -18.22
C ASN A 64 -13.88 19.79 -18.87
N THR A 65 -14.35 18.81 -18.08
CA THR A 65 -14.81 17.52 -18.61
C THR A 65 -16.33 17.50 -18.81
N ASP A 66 -16.76 17.04 -19.99
CA ASP A 66 -18.17 16.72 -20.23
C ASP A 66 -18.50 15.32 -19.71
N PHE A 67 -19.07 15.27 -18.51
CA PHE A 67 -19.47 14.01 -17.87
C PHE A 67 -20.73 13.36 -18.48
N GLU A 68 -21.43 14.00 -19.39
CA GLU A 68 -22.63 13.40 -20.02
C GLU A 68 -22.27 12.24 -20.94
N GLU A 69 -21.07 12.27 -21.51
CA GLU A 69 -20.56 11.20 -22.38
C GLU A 69 -19.93 10.03 -21.59
N LEU A 70 -19.47 10.25 -20.37
CA LEU A 70 -18.84 9.23 -19.54
C LEU A 70 -19.91 8.37 -18.86
N LYS A 71 -19.94 7.08 -19.15
CA LYS A 71 -21.00 6.16 -18.69
C LYS A 71 -20.55 5.17 -17.63
N THR A 72 -19.26 4.98 -17.50
CA THR A 72 -18.67 4.01 -16.57
C THR A 72 -17.61 4.67 -15.69
N ILE A 73 -17.26 4.02 -14.59
CA ILE A 73 -16.16 4.46 -13.72
C ILE A 73 -14.82 4.41 -14.48
N ASP A 74 -14.64 3.43 -15.39
CA ASP A 74 -13.46 3.37 -16.23
C ASP A 74 -13.38 4.53 -17.24
N ASP A 75 -14.52 4.96 -17.81
CA ASP A 75 -14.55 6.14 -18.68
C ASP A 75 -14.05 7.37 -17.89
N ILE A 76 -14.49 7.52 -16.64
CA ILE A 76 -14.07 8.63 -15.76
C ILE A 76 -12.59 8.53 -15.41
N LYS A 77 -12.10 7.32 -15.08
CA LYS A 77 -10.66 7.08 -14.83
C LYS A 77 -9.82 7.52 -16.04
N ASN A 78 -10.18 7.05 -17.22
CA ASN A 78 -9.44 7.35 -18.43
C ASN A 78 -9.46 8.85 -18.77
N ALA A 79 -10.59 9.52 -18.59
CA ALA A 79 -10.70 10.96 -18.78
C ALA A 79 -9.86 11.75 -17.75
N LEU A 80 -9.80 11.28 -16.49
CA LEU A 80 -8.95 11.88 -15.46
C LEU A 80 -7.46 11.72 -15.82
N ILE A 81 -7.02 10.53 -16.25
CA ILE A 81 -5.64 10.29 -16.68
C ILE A 81 -5.25 11.21 -17.84
N GLU A 82 -6.11 11.39 -18.84
CA GLU A 82 -5.83 12.34 -19.94
C GLU A 82 -5.78 13.79 -19.43
N SER A 83 -6.66 14.18 -18.51
CA SER A 83 -6.62 15.52 -17.90
C SER A 83 -5.32 15.74 -17.10
N LEU A 84 -4.86 14.75 -16.32
CA LEU A 84 -3.58 14.84 -15.62
C LEU A 84 -2.41 15.01 -16.60
N LYS A 85 -2.41 14.28 -17.70
CA LYS A 85 -1.40 14.37 -18.75
C LYS A 85 -1.31 15.76 -19.38
N GLU A 86 -2.45 16.41 -19.60
CA GLU A 86 -2.53 17.71 -20.23
C GLU A 86 -2.16 18.87 -19.28
N ASN A 87 -2.57 18.75 -18.02
CA ASN A 87 -2.55 19.85 -17.05
C ASN A 87 -1.42 19.76 -16.00
N SER A 88 -0.61 18.70 -16.03
CA SER A 88 0.56 18.59 -15.17
C SER A 88 1.87 18.88 -15.89
N SER A 89 2.90 19.20 -15.12
CA SER A 89 4.27 19.33 -15.62
C SER A 89 4.74 17.97 -16.16
N LYS A 90 5.61 18.01 -17.16
CA LYS A 90 6.27 16.80 -17.65
C LYS A 90 7.59 16.63 -16.92
N SER A 91 7.78 15.45 -16.38
CA SER A 91 9.05 14.98 -15.82
C SER A 91 9.58 13.79 -16.63
N THR A 92 10.64 13.17 -16.18
CA THR A 92 11.06 11.85 -16.66
C THR A 92 10.87 10.83 -15.56
N LEU A 93 10.68 9.57 -15.95
CA LEU A 93 10.62 8.46 -14.99
C LEU A 93 11.91 8.41 -14.14
N GLU A 94 13.06 8.73 -14.72
CA GLU A 94 14.34 8.81 -14.02
C GLU A 94 14.34 9.90 -12.93
N GLU A 95 13.83 11.11 -13.24
CA GLU A 95 13.70 12.19 -12.25
C GLU A 95 12.76 11.82 -11.09
N TYR A 96 11.75 11.00 -11.35
CA TYR A 96 10.86 10.49 -10.32
C TYR A 96 11.51 9.40 -9.47
N LEU A 97 12.14 8.39 -10.10
CA LEU A 97 12.67 7.22 -9.39
C LEU A 97 13.99 7.51 -8.64
N THR A 98 14.86 8.40 -9.15
CA THR A 98 16.18 8.62 -8.56
C THR A 98 16.13 9.00 -7.08
N PRO A 99 15.36 10.01 -6.63
CA PRO A 99 15.31 10.37 -5.21
C PRO A 99 14.74 9.23 -4.35
N LEU A 100 13.73 8.51 -4.82
CA LEU A 100 13.14 7.38 -4.09
C LEU A 100 14.13 6.22 -3.96
N LEU A 101 14.90 5.96 -4.99
CA LEU A 101 15.94 4.93 -4.99
C LEU A 101 17.07 5.31 -4.03
N ASP A 102 17.49 6.57 -4.01
CA ASP A 102 18.50 7.07 -3.09
C ASP A 102 18.05 6.95 -1.63
N ASP A 103 16.81 7.31 -1.32
CA ASP A 103 16.23 7.16 0.02
C ASP A 103 16.11 5.68 0.41
N PHE A 104 15.68 4.82 -0.49
CA PHE A 104 15.61 3.37 -0.27
C PHE A 104 17.01 2.79 0.03
N LYS A 105 18.03 3.13 -0.78
CA LYS A 105 19.42 2.71 -0.56
C LYS A 105 19.94 3.18 0.78
N PHE A 106 19.73 4.45 1.13
CA PHE A 106 20.16 5.01 2.40
C PHE A 106 19.56 4.26 3.60
N ASN A 107 18.25 4.00 3.57
CA ASN A 107 17.55 3.25 4.60
C ASN A 107 18.03 1.82 4.70
N LEU A 108 18.24 1.16 3.56
CA LEU A 108 18.73 -0.21 3.49
C LEU A 108 20.17 -0.33 4.05
N VAL A 109 21.06 0.61 3.71
CA VAL A 109 22.43 0.64 4.27
C VAL A 109 22.42 0.76 5.77
N ASN A 110 21.56 1.62 6.32
CA ASN A 110 21.39 1.76 7.78
C ASN A 110 20.86 0.47 8.41
N ASP A 111 19.89 -0.19 7.79
CA ASP A 111 19.35 -1.48 8.25
C ASP A 111 20.43 -2.58 8.21
N ILE A 112 21.22 -2.65 7.16
CA ILE A 112 22.33 -3.59 7.04
C ILE A 112 23.38 -3.34 8.12
N HIS A 113 23.73 -2.07 8.38
CA HIS A 113 24.68 -1.71 9.41
C HIS A 113 24.21 -2.13 10.82
N ASN A 114 22.92 -1.97 11.12
CA ASN A 114 22.37 -2.26 12.43
C ASN A 114 22.06 -3.75 12.65
N ASN A 115 21.66 -4.47 11.63
CA ASN A 115 21.08 -5.81 11.74
C ASN A 115 21.87 -6.89 10.95
N GLY A 116 22.83 -6.51 10.11
CA GLY A 116 23.50 -7.38 9.15
C GLY A 116 22.67 -7.62 7.89
N PHE A 117 23.34 -8.00 6.81
CA PHE A 117 22.76 -8.09 5.45
C PHE A 117 21.53 -9.01 5.41
N GLU A 118 21.64 -10.27 5.84
CA GLU A 118 20.57 -11.26 5.79
C GLU A 118 19.34 -10.84 6.62
N ASN A 119 19.55 -10.26 7.80
CA ASN A 119 18.44 -9.82 8.65
C ASN A 119 17.74 -8.57 8.07
N ALA A 120 18.50 -7.67 7.46
CA ALA A 120 17.92 -6.50 6.79
C ALA A 120 17.00 -6.92 5.64
N LEU A 121 17.43 -7.88 4.80
CA LEU A 121 16.61 -8.36 3.70
C LEU A 121 15.39 -9.17 4.17
N SER A 122 15.57 -10.05 5.16
CA SER A 122 14.48 -10.91 5.63
C SER A 122 13.38 -10.16 6.40
N SER A 123 13.64 -8.94 6.84
CA SER A 123 12.66 -8.11 7.54
C SER A 123 11.77 -7.27 6.61
N LYS A 124 12.12 -7.17 5.33
CA LYS A 124 11.43 -6.32 4.36
C LYS A 124 10.41 -7.10 3.54
N LYS A 125 9.29 -6.48 3.26
CA LYS A 125 8.28 -7.03 2.35
C LYS A 125 8.72 -6.87 0.89
N ARG A 126 8.16 -7.69 0.01
CA ARG A 126 8.49 -7.75 -1.42
C ARG A 126 7.22 -7.72 -2.25
N SER A 127 7.32 -7.19 -3.47
CA SER A 127 6.29 -7.30 -4.49
C SER A 127 6.93 -7.53 -5.86
N PRO A 128 6.20 -8.10 -6.83
CA PRO A 128 6.72 -8.24 -8.19
C PRO A 128 7.23 -6.93 -8.74
N ILE A 129 8.35 -6.99 -9.46
CA ILE A 129 8.96 -5.80 -10.05
C ILE A 129 8.01 -5.18 -11.05
N LYS A 130 7.71 -3.90 -10.86
CA LYS A 130 6.78 -3.15 -11.71
C LYS A 130 7.33 -2.98 -13.13
N GLU A 131 6.45 -3.05 -14.12
CA GLU A 131 6.84 -3.06 -15.54
C GLU A 131 7.64 -1.81 -15.94
N TYR A 132 7.26 -0.63 -15.42
CA TYR A 132 7.97 0.61 -15.72
C TYR A 132 9.37 0.66 -15.10
N ILE A 133 9.64 -0.09 -14.02
CA ILE A 133 11.00 -0.22 -13.45
C ILE A 133 11.84 -1.15 -14.31
N LYS A 134 11.26 -2.23 -14.85
CA LYS A 134 12.02 -3.19 -15.69
C LYS A 134 12.64 -2.53 -16.92
N ASN A 135 12.05 -1.45 -17.40
CA ASN A 135 12.54 -0.67 -18.53
C ASN A 135 13.51 0.45 -18.13
N TYR A 136 13.80 0.60 -16.82
CA TYR A 136 14.73 1.61 -16.34
C TYR A 136 16.17 1.22 -16.67
N SER A 137 16.95 2.13 -17.29
CA SER A 137 18.24 1.83 -17.90
C SER A 137 19.32 1.36 -16.92
N ASN A 138 19.26 1.79 -15.66
CA ASN A 138 20.24 1.46 -14.62
C ASN A 138 19.76 0.33 -13.70
N TYR A 139 18.70 -0.35 -14.08
CA TYR A 139 18.00 -1.34 -13.29
C TYR A 139 18.91 -2.42 -12.67
N THR A 140 19.83 -2.97 -13.43
CA THR A 140 20.66 -4.13 -13.00
C THR A 140 21.85 -3.74 -12.12
N ASP A 141 22.34 -2.52 -12.21
CA ASP A 141 23.62 -2.12 -11.60
C ASP A 141 23.44 -1.40 -10.24
N GLU A 142 22.25 -0.86 -9.99
CA GLU A 142 21.98 0.06 -8.88
C GLU A 142 22.23 -0.52 -7.48
N PHE A 143 22.02 -1.83 -7.31
CA PHE A 143 22.17 -2.49 -6.02
C PHE A 143 23.43 -3.35 -5.87
N PHE A 144 24.22 -3.55 -6.94
CA PHE A 144 25.37 -4.45 -6.88
C PHE A 144 26.43 -4.06 -5.84
N GLU A 145 26.54 -2.76 -5.54
CA GLU A 145 27.48 -2.29 -4.52
C GLU A 145 27.05 -2.64 -3.08
N LEU A 146 25.74 -2.85 -2.86
CA LEU A 146 25.21 -3.21 -1.55
C LEU A 146 25.35 -4.70 -1.23
N ILE A 147 25.55 -5.53 -2.25
CA ILE A 147 25.60 -6.99 -2.12
C ILE A 147 27.04 -7.43 -1.77
N PRO A 148 27.22 -8.20 -0.68
CA PRO A 148 28.53 -8.75 -0.34
C PRO A 148 29.15 -9.55 -1.50
N SER A 149 30.46 -9.44 -1.69
CA SER A 149 31.18 -10.08 -2.80
C SER A 149 31.16 -11.61 -2.78
N SER A 150 30.77 -12.21 -1.64
CA SER A 150 30.64 -13.66 -1.44
C SER A 150 29.30 -14.23 -1.87
N GLU A 151 28.32 -13.38 -2.21
CA GLU A 151 26.95 -13.77 -2.43
C GLU A 151 26.59 -13.83 -3.93
N ASP A 152 25.51 -14.52 -4.26
CA ASP A 152 24.93 -14.55 -5.60
C ASP A 152 24.30 -13.20 -5.94
N LYS A 153 25.08 -12.36 -6.62
CA LYS A 153 24.70 -10.97 -6.91
C LYS A 153 23.44 -10.85 -7.74
N GLU A 154 23.19 -11.76 -8.67
CA GLU A 154 22.00 -11.69 -9.54
C GLU A 154 20.72 -11.91 -8.73
N ASN A 155 20.72 -12.95 -7.90
CA ASN A 155 19.56 -13.28 -7.06
C ASN A 155 19.25 -12.18 -6.03
N TYR A 156 20.26 -11.64 -5.36
CA TYR A 156 20.06 -10.55 -4.40
C TYR A 156 19.69 -9.23 -5.06
N ASN A 157 20.19 -8.95 -6.25
CA ASN A 157 19.79 -7.76 -7.00
C ASN A 157 18.28 -7.79 -7.33
N GLU A 158 17.76 -8.94 -7.79
CA GLU A 158 16.32 -9.11 -8.02
C GLU A 158 15.52 -8.89 -6.73
N THR A 159 15.96 -9.51 -5.63
CA THR A 159 15.35 -9.31 -4.31
C THR A 159 15.27 -7.84 -3.88
N LEU A 160 16.34 -7.08 -4.10
CA LEU A 160 16.39 -5.66 -3.75
C LEU A 160 15.41 -4.83 -4.61
N TRP A 161 15.29 -5.17 -5.90
CA TRP A 161 14.29 -4.54 -6.76
C TRP A 161 12.86 -4.92 -6.40
N GLU A 162 12.59 -6.13 -5.96
CA GLU A 162 11.27 -6.53 -5.41
C GLU A 162 10.93 -5.74 -4.13
N MET A 163 11.91 -5.51 -3.26
CA MET A 163 11.75 -4.68 -2.06
C MET A 163 11.47 -3.23 -2.42
N PHE A 164 12.24 -2.64 -3.34
CA PHE A 164 12.00 -1.30 -3.85
C PHE A 164 10.63 -1.18 -4.53
N SER A 165 10.24 -2.18 -5.32
CA SER A 165 8.92 -2.25 -5.94
C SER A 165 7.79 -2.27 -4.91
N TYR A 166 8.01 -2.91 -3.76
CA TYR A 166 7.06 -2.87 -2.64
C TYR A 166 6.95 -1.46 -2.04
N GLU A 167 8.08 -0.78 -1.80
CA GLU A 167 8.07 0.59 -1.26
C GLU A 167 7.31 1.56 -2.21
N LEU A 168 7.46 1.40 -3.52
CA LEU A 168 6.74 2.20 -4.51
C LEU A 168 5.21 2.07 -4.46
N ASN A 169 4.65 1.03 -3.82
CA ASN A 169 3.21 0.94 -3.61
C ASN A 169 2.68 2.05 -2.68
N TYR A 170 3.55 2.62 -1.85
CA TYR A 170 3.21 3.67 -0.88
C TYR A 170 3.58 5.07 -1.36
N GLU A 171 4.31 5.15 -2.47
CA GLU A 171 4.67 6.40 -3.10
C GLU A 171 3.61 6.82 -4.13
N GLY A 172 3.57 8.10 -4.42
CA GLY A 172 2.61 8.66 -5.36
C GLY A 172 1.30 9.12 -4.72
N THR A 173 0.38 9.51 -5.57
CA THR A 173 -0.94 10.02 -5.18
C THR A 173 -2.00 8.96 -5.43
N GLY A 174 -2.61 8.47 -4.36
CA GLY A 174 -3.73 7.54 -4.44
C GLY A 174 -5.02 8.26 -4.83
N ILE A 175 -5.70 7.75 -5.84
CA ILE A 175 -6.98 8.28 -6.33
C ILE A 175 -7.99 7.15 -6.39
N ILE A 176 -9.11 7.32 -5.71
CA ILE A 176 -10.24 6.40 -5.74
C ILE A 176 -11.38 7.08 -6.47
N ILE A 177 -11.87 6.47 -7.53
CA ILE A 177 -13.06 6.90 -8.26
C ILE A 177 -14.14 5.87 -7.97
N ALA A 178 -15.24 6.29 -7.34
CA ALA A 178 -16.31 5.38 -6.97
C ALA A 178 -17.68 5.98 -7.26
N GLY A 179 -18.58 5.16 -7.76
CA GLY A 179 -19.91 5.61 -8.18
C GLY A 179 -20.73 4.50 -8.82
N TYR A 180 -21.75 4.89 -9.54
CA TYR A 180 -22.58 3.97 -10.29
C TYR A 180 -22.25 4.03 -11.78
N ASN A 181 -22.06 2.88 -12.40
CA ASN A 181 -22.05 2.79 -13.86
C ASN A 181 -23.44 3.11 -14.41
N LEU A 182 -23.56 4.13 -15.25
CA LEU A 182 -24.85 4.56 -15.80
C LEU A 182 -25.47 3.55 -16.78
N LYS A 183 -24.64 2.64 -17.35
CA LYS A 183 -25.11 1.56 -18.23
C LYS A 183 -25.78 0.42 -17.47
N SER A 184 -25.20 -0.01 -16.37
CA SER A 184 -25.63 -1.18 -15.58
C SER A 184 -26.44 -0.79 -14.36
N ASN A 185 -26.36 0.47 -13.92
CA ASN A 185 -26.88 0.99 -12.66
C ASN A 185 -26.37 0.20 -11.45
N LYS A 186 -25.12 -0.26 -11.52
CA LYS A 186 -24.45 -0.99 -10.46
C LYS A 186 -23.28 -0.19 -9.87
N PRO A 187 -23.01 -0.38 -8.57
CA PRO A 187 -21.89 0.28 -7.92
C PRO A 187 -20.57 -0.25 -8.46
N SER A 188 -19.63 0.65 -8.64
CA SER A 188 -18.28 0.36 -9.14
C SER A 188 -17.27 1.29 -8.51
N PHE A 189 -16.04 0.83 -8.38
CA PHE A 189 -14.92 1.70 -8.04
C PHE A 189 -13.65 1.23 -8.74
N VAL A 190 -12.70 2.14 -8.86
CA VAL A 190 -11.33 1.88 -9.22
C VAL A 190 -10.41 2.69 -8.31
N GLU A 191 -9.33 2.08 -7.86
CA GLU A 191 -8.25 2.72 -7.13
C GLU A 191 -6.99 2.68 -7.97
N ILE A 192 -6.42 3.85 -8.18
CA ILE A 192 -5.14 4.00 -8.87
C ILE A 192 -4.16 4.76 -7.99
N ASN A 193 -2.88 4.51 -8.19
CA ASN A 193 -1.80 5.28 -7.60
C ASN A 193 -1.00 5.92 -8.74
N VAL A 194 -1.04 7.25 -8.86
CA VAL A 194 -0.35 7.99 -9.91
C VAL A 194 1.02 8.45 -9.42
N HIS A 195 2.05 8.27 -10.24
CA HIS A 195 3.44 8.48 -9.87
C HIS A 195 4.05 9.71 -10.55
N CYS A 196 4.09 9.74 -11.87
CA CYS A 196 4.67 10.86 -12.63
C CYS A 196 4.06 10.99 -14.03
N ASN A 197 4.34 12.11 -14.69
CA ASN A 197 4.03 12.37 -16.10
C ASN A 197 5.29 12.21 -16.95
N ASP A 198 5.67 10.98 -17.27
CA ASP A 198 6.86 10.68 -18.07
C ASP A 198 6.68 11.14 -19.52
N ASN A 199 7.14 12.37 -19.80
CA ASN A 199 7.11 12.98 -21.13
C ASN A 199 5.73 12.97 -21.81
N GLY A 200 4.66 13.03 -21.03
CA GLY A 200 3.28 12.98 -21.53
C GLY A 200 2.66 11.58 -21.51
N ASN A 201 3.26 10.67 -20.76
CA ASN A 201 2.69 9.38 -20.43
C ASN A 201 2.54 9.27 -18.92
N ILE A 202 1.30 9.19 -18.42
CA ILE A 202 1.07 9.06 -16.98
C ILE A 202 1.46 7.66 -16.53
N ILE A 203 2.43 7.58 -15.62
CA ILE A 203 2.82 6.35 -14.95
C ILE A 203 1.93 6.18 -13.73
N TYR A 204 1.16 5.10 -13.70
CA TYR A 204 0.28 4.75 -12.59
C TYR A 204 0.12 3.24 -12.43
N ASP A 205 -0.26 2.82 -11.23
CA ASP A 205 -0.68 1.45 -10.93
C ASP A 205 -2.18 1.42 -10.66
N GLU A 206 -2.90 0.45 -11.21
CA GLU A 206 -4.24 0.11 -10.74
C GLU A 206 -4.10 -0.85 -9.55
N ILE A 207 -4.48 -0.37 -8.37
CA ILE A 207 -4.27 -1.09 -7.11
C ILE A 207 -5.41 -2.07 -6.85
N ASP A 208 -6.65 -1.63 -7.10
CA ASP A 208 -7.85 -2.43 -6.85
C ASP A 208 -9.02 -1.88 -7.66
N SER A 209 -9.94 -2.76 -8.02
CA SER A 209 -11.16 -2.36 -8.70
C SER A 209 -12.30 -3.35 -8.44
N ALA A 210 -13.53 -2.86 -8.50
CA ALA A 210 -14.72 -3.69 -8.58
C ALA A 210 -15.71 -3.02 -9.53
N ILE A 211 -15.93 -3.66 -10.66
CA ILE A 211 -16.81 -3.15 -11.70
C ILE A 211 -18.14 -3.93 -11.63
N ASP A 212 -19.26 -3.17 -11.63
CA ASP A 212 -20.61 -3.73 -11.54
C ASP A 212 -20.78 -4.69 -10.35
N SER A 213 -20.22 -4.32 -9.20
CA SER A 213 -20.19 -5.18 -8.02
C SER A 213 -21.59 -5.53 -7.52
N THR A 214 -21.78 -6.77 -7.16
CA THR A 214 -22.96 -7.27 -6.45
C THR A 214 -22.66 -7.58 -4.99
N GLU A 215 -21.40 -7.49 -4.59
CA GLU A 215 -20.92 -7.78 -3.25
C GLU A 215 -20.66 -6.49 -2.48
N SER A 216 -20.82 -6.57 -1.17
CA SER A 216 -20.45 -5.49 -0.26
C SER A 216 -18.94 -5.46 -0.06
N LYS A 217 -18.35 -4.27 -0.07
CA LYS A 217 -16.92 -4.09 0.16
C LYS A 217 -16.69 -2.92 1.11
N LEU A 218 -15.92 -3.18 2.16
CA LEU A 218 -15.36 -2.16 3.04
C LEU A 218 -13.86 -2.06 2.76
N LYS A 219 -13.39 -0.84 2.48
CA LYS A 219 -11.98 -0.60 2.23
C LYS A 219 -11.53 0.64 2.99
N ILE A 220 -10.44 0.49 3.74
CA ILE A 220 -9.74 1.57 4.45
C ILE A 220 -8.55 1.95 3.61
N PHE A 221 -8.39 3.25 3.37
CA PHE A 221 -7.29 3.82 2.58
C PHE A 221 -6.36 4.58 3.51
N ALA A 222 -5.10 4.66 3.12
CA ALA A 222 -4.00 5.19 3.90
C ALA A 222 -3.58 4.31 5.11
N ILE A 223 -2.45 4.67 5.70
CA ILE A 223 -1.88 3.95 6.85
C ILE A 223 -2.74 4.27 8.07
N ASN A 224 -3.65 3.38 8.36
CA ASN A 224 -4.56 3.58 9.48
C ASN A 224 -4.62 2.37 10.39
N ASN A 225 -3.57 2.25 11.21
CA ASN A 225 -3.46 1.18 12.18
C ASN A 225 -4.65 1.17 13.16
N GLU A 226 -5.19 2.35 13.49
CA GLU A 226 -6.31 2.48 14.42
C GLU A 226 -7.63 2.04 13.80
N GLY A 227 -7.90 2.40 12.55
CA GLY A 227 -9.10 1.97 11.83
C GLY A 227 -9.12 0.45 11.65
N TYR A 228 -8.00 -0.13 11.26
CA TYR A 228 -7.85 -1.58 11.21
C TYR A 228 -7.97 -2.22 12.59
N ALA A 229 -7.33 -1.66 13.63
CA ALA A 229 -7.44 -2.15 15.00
C ALA A 229 -8.87 -2.12 15.52
N TYR A 230 -9.65 -1.11 15.16
CA TYR A 230 -11.06 -1.02 15.52
C TYR A 230 -11.90 -2.14 14.88
N ILE A 231 -11.64 -2.46 13.61
CA ILE A 231 -12.37 -3.49 12.86
C ILE A 231 -11.91 -4.89 13.28
N THR A 232 -10.62 -5.11 13.36
CA THR A 232 -10.03 -6.45 13.61
C THR A 232 -9.88 -6.77 15.10
N GLY A 233 -10.02 -5.76 15.98
CA GLY A 233 -9.77 -5.90 17.41
C GLY A 233 -8.29 -6.02 17.79
N VAL A 234 -7.36 -5.92 16.84
CA VAL A 234 -5.92 -6.09 17.07
C VAL A 234 -5.13 -4.96 16.45
N ASN A 235 -4.25 -4.35 17.24
CA ASN A 235 -3.37 -3.28 16.78
C ASN A 235 -2.19 -3.85 15.98
N GLU A 236 -1.87 -3.27 14.83
CA GLU A 236 -0.80 -3.73 13.96
C GLU A 236 0.59 -3.63 14.61
N GLU A 237 0.84 -2.59 15.41
CA GLU A 237 2.10 -2.46 16.14
C GLU A 237 2.26 -3.56 17.19
N PHE A 238 1.14 -3.97 17.83
CA PHE A 238 1.14 -5.10 18.74
C PHE A 238 1.45 -6.41 17.98
N ILE A 239 0.86 -6.64 16.83
CA ILE A 239 1.17 -7.80 15.97
C ILE A 239 2.66 -7.80 15.62
N LYS A 240 3.19 -6.68 15.11
CA LYS A 240 4.62 -6.54 14.80
C LYS A 240 5.52 -6.82 16.00
N TYR A 241 5.14 -6.31 17.16
CA TYR A 241 5.88 -6.57 18.40
C TYR A 241 5.90 -8.06 18.75
N VAL A 242 4.74 -8.74 18.68
CA VAL A 242 4.63 -10.18 18.97
C VAL A 242 5.46 -10.99 17.98
N LEU A 243 5.37 -10.72 16.69
CA LEU A 243 6.14 -11.40 15.65
C LEU A 243 7.66 -11.19 15.86
N GLN A 244 8.10 -9.97 16.15
CA GLN A 244 9.51 -9.70 16.44
C GLN A 244 9.98 -10.40 17.73
N TYR A 245 9.11 -10.48 18.75
CA TYR A 245 9.41 -11.20 19.96
C TYR A 245 9.61 -12.69 19.69
N ILE A 246 8.73 -13.33 18.91
CA ILE A 246 8.84 -14.73 18.51
C ILE A 246 10.14 -14.97 17.73
N LYS A 247 10.42 -14.14 16.73
CA LYS A 247 11.65 -14.22 15.91
C LYS A 247 12.91 -14.14 16.79
N ARG A 248 12.93 -13.21 17.75
CA ARG A 248 14.04 -13.09 18.72
C ARG A 248 14.15 -14.32 19.61
N ARG A 249 13.04 -14.85 20.08
CA ARG A 249 13.01 -16.07 20.89
C ARG A 249 13.53 -17.28 20.11
N ASN A 250 13.10 -17.46 18.87
CA ASN A 250 13.59 -18.53 18.00
C ASN A 250 15.10 -18.45 17.79
N LYS A 251 15.62 -17.25 17.51
CA LYS A 251 17.07 -17.03 17.40
C LYS A 251 17.85 -17.41 18.68
N ASN A 252 17.34 -16.99 19.82
CA ASN A 252 17.97 -17.35 21.11
C ASN A 252 17.92 -18.87 21.38
N MET A 253 16.81 -19.53 21.02
CA MET A 253 16.67 -20.98 21.17
C MET A 253 17.65 -21.71 20.25
N ILE A 254 17.82 -21.30 19.00
CA ILE A 254 18.80 -21.86 18.08
C ILE A 254 20.22 -21.71 18.63
N ASN A 255 20.57 -20.54 19.19
CA ASN A 255 21.90 -20.31 19.78
C ASN A 255 22.15 -21.22 20.97
N ASN A 256 21.16 -21.36 21.86
CA ASN A 256 21.28 -22.27 23.04
C ASN A 256 21.44 -23.72 22.58
N ILE A 257 20.65 -24.19 21.64
CA ILE A 257 20.77 -25.54 21.07
C ILE A 257 22.15 -25.72 20.43
N SER A 258 22.65 -24.74 19.70
CA SER A 258 24.00 -24.79 19.10
C SER A 258 25.11 -24.95 20.17
N GLU A 259 25.00 -24.24 21.29
CA GLU A 259 25.94 -24.36 22.40
C GLU A 259 25.85 -25.74 23.07
N ASP A 260 24.64 -26.22 23.32
CA ASP A 260 24.42 -27.54 23.92
C ASP A 260 24.92 -28.69 23.03
N LEU A 261 24.70 -28.64 21.72
CA LEU A 261 25.19 -29.61 20.75
C LEU A 261 26.73 -29.67 20.73
N LYS A 262 27.39 -28.49 20.78
CA LYS A 262 28.86 -28.38 20.81
C LYS A 262 29.43 -28.92 22.12
N VAL A 263 28.83 -28.60 23.25
CA VAL A 263 29.27 -29.06 24.58
C VAL A 263 29.17 -30.58 24.68
N ASN A 264 28.13 -31.19 24.09
CA ASN A 264 27.92 -32.64 24.16
C ASN A 264 28.63 -33.41 23.03
N ASN A 265 29.46 -32.75 22.19
CA ASN A 265 30.20 -33.35 21.07
C ASN A 265 29.33 -34.23 20.18
N ILE A 266 28.15 -33.72 19.81
CA ILE A 266 27.22 -34.43 18.90
C ILE A 266 27.72 -34.29 17.46
N ASP A 267 27.84 -35.42 16.76
CA ASP A 267 28.15 -35.42 15.32
C ASP A 267 26.99 -34.81 14.49
N ASN A 268 27.30 -34.18 13.38
CA ASN A 268 26.34 -33.53 12.49
C ASN A 268 25.57 -32.33 13.09
N CYS A 269 26.19 -31.60 14.04
CA CYS A 269 25.58 -30.44 14.70
C CYS A 269 25.01 -29.42 13.68
N ASP A 270 25.75 -29.13 12.59
CA ASP A 270 25.36 -28.13 11.60
C ASP A 270 24.12 -28.56 10.81
N GLU A 271 24.02 -29.83 10.43
CA GLU A 271 22.85 -30.39 9.75
C GLU A 271 21.60 -30.34 10.64
N ILE A 272 21.73 -30.69 11.91
CA ILE A 272 20.63 -30.61 12.89
C ILE A 272 20.17 -29.17 13.07
N LEU A 273 21.10 -28.22 13.18
CA LEU A 273 20.78 -26.80 13.34
C LEU A 273 20.09 -26.24 12.10
N GLU A 274 20.47 -26.67 10.91
CA GLU A 274 19.85 -26.25 9.67
C GLU A 274 18.39 -26.74 9.57
N ILE A 275 18.13 -27.99 9.93
CA ILE A 275 16.77 -28.54 9.98
C ILE A 275 15.90 -27.73 10.96
N ILE A 276 16.40 -27.49 12.17
CA ILE A 276 15.66 -26.73 13.19
C ILE A 276 15.39 -25.28 12.72
N LYS A 277 16.33 -24.62 12.07
CA LYS A 277 16.15 -23.28 11.51
C LYS A 277 15.06 -23.26 10.45
N ASN A 278 15.06 -24.24 9.55
CA ASN A 278 14.08 -24.34 8.48
C ASN A 278 12.68 -24.55 9.04
N GLU A 279 12.51 -25.48 9.97
CA GLU A 279 11.21 -25.71 10.64
C GLU A 279 10.70 -24.47 11.36
N LEU A 280 11.57 -23.76 12.11
CA LEU A 280 11.17 -22.55 12.84
C LEU A 280 10.84 -21.38 11.88
N ASN A 281 11.48 -21.32 10.71
CA ASN A 281 11.15 -20.31 9.70
C ASN A 281 9.82 -20.63 9.00
N GLU A 282 9.54 -21.90 8.72
CA GLU A 282 8.25 -22.34 8.17
C GLU A 282 7.11 -22.03 9.15
N GLU A 283 7.24 -22.39 10.41
CA GLU A 283 6.27 -22.08 11.47
C GLU A 283 6.04 -20.56 11.62
N TYR A 284 7.09 -19.76 11.52
CA TYR A 284 6.97 -18.31 11.57
C TYR A 284 6.19 -17.77 10.37
N SER A 285 6.46 -18.28 9.16
CA SER A 285 5.75 -17.87 7.94
C SER A 285 4.27 -18.28 7.97
N LEU A 286 3.96 -19.45 8.51
CA LEU A 286 2.58 -19.90 8.72
C LEU A 286 1.86 -18.97 9.71
N LEU A 287 2.49 -18.60 10.81
CA LEU A 287 1.89 -17.67 11.77
C LEU A 287 1.61 -16.28 11.16
N GLU A 288 2.51 -15.75 10.33
CA GLU A 288 2.25 -14.49 9.60
C GLU A 288 1.04 -14.63 8.67
N SER A 289 0.91 -15.74 7.97
CA SER A 289 -0.22 -16.03 7.09
C SER A 289 -1.54 -16.15 7.86
N ASP A 290 -1.54 -16.88 8.99
CA ASP A 290 -2.73 -17.08 9.84
C ASP A 290 -3.22 -15.75 10.43
N ILE A 291 -2.30 -14.86 10.82
CA ILE A 291 -2.66 -13.51 11.30
C ILE A 291 -3.31 -12.69 10.20
N GLU A 292 -2.80 -12.75 8.97
CA GLU A 292 -3.38 -12.01 7.85
C GLU A 292 -4.75 -12.58 7.44
N GLU A 293 -4.92 -13.89 7.45
CA GLU A 293 -6.22 -14.55 7.23
C GLU A 293 -7.24 -14.11 8.28
N TYR A 294 -6.86 -14.11 9.56
CA TYR A 294 -7.72 -13.61 10.65
C TYR A 294 -8.16 -12.15 10.42
N ARG A 295 -7.24 -11.29 9.98
CA ARG A 295 -7.56 -9.88 9.68
C ARG A 295 -8.56 -9.75 8.54
N LEU A 296 -8.37 -10.51 7.47
CA LEU A 296 -9.28 -10.52 6.32
C LEU A 296 -10.67 -11.03 6.72
N ASP A 297 -10.74 -12.08 7.52
CA ASP A 297 -12.00 -12.61 8.03
C ASP A 297 -12.74 -11.58 8.90
N ALA A 298 -12.04 -10.90 9.80
CA ALA A 298 -12.64 -9.85 10.63
C ALA A 298 -13.20 -8.69 9.80
N ILE A 299 -12.50 -8.28 8.73
CA ILE A 299 -12.98 -7.26 7.79
C ILE A 299 -14.24 -7.76 7.05
N ASN A 300 -14.22 -9.00 6.58
CA ASN A 300 -15.34 -9.61 5.87
C ASN A 300 -16.58 -9.73 6.76
N ASP A 301 -16.41 -10.15 8.01
CA ASP A 301 -17.50 -10.27 8.98
C ASP A 301 -18.07 -8.90 9.37
N THR A 302 -17.23 -7.90 9.55
CA THR A 302 -17.65 -6.52 9.74
C THR A 302 -18.44 -6.03 8.52
N THR A 303 -17.94 -6.26 7.32
CA THR A 303 -18.60 -5.89 6.05
C THR A 303 -20.00 -6.52 5.96
N LYS A 304 -20.12 -7.81 6.24
CA LYS A 304 -21.43 -8.51 6.28
C LYS A 304 -22.35 -7.93 7.34
N SER A 305 -21.83 -7.60 8.51
CA SER A 305 -22.60 -7.05 9.63
C SER A 305 -23.22 -5.69 9.31
N ILE A 306 -22.51 -4.85 8.54
CA ILE A 306 -23.00 -3.53 8.15
C ILE A 306 -23.77 -3.51 6.82
N GLU A 307 -23.79 -4.62 6.08
CA GLU A 307 -24.41 -4.71 4.75
C GLU A 307 -25.89 -4.31 4.73
N TYR A 308 -26.60 -4.63 5.78
CA TYR A 308 -28.05 -4.37 5.90
C TYR A 308 -28.38 -3.09 6.65
N LEU A 309 -27.38 -2.36 7.16
CA LEU A 309 -27.61 -1.12 7.88
C LEU A 309 -28.17 -0.02 6.95
N PRO A 310 -29.06 0.85 7.46
CA PRO A 310 -29.44 2.07 6.76
C PRO A 310 -28.19 2.92 6.46
N ARG A 311 -28.19 3.57 5.29
CA ARG A 311 -27.07 4.40 4.82
C ARG A 311 -26.54 5.37 5.88
N ARG A 312 -27.45 5.98 6.66
CA ARG A 312 -27.06 6.89 7.74
C ARG A 312 -26.18 6.21 8.79
N LEU A 313 -26.53 4.99 9.21
CA LEU A 313 -25.74 4.25 10.20
C LEU A 313 -24.39 3.78 9.63
N ILE A 314 -24.31 3.52 8.32
CA ILE A 314 -23.03 3.23 7.65
C ILE A 314 -22.14 4.47 7.68
N CYS A 315 -22.68 5.66 7.41
CA CYS A 315 -21.93 6.91 7.54
C CYS A 315 -21.44 7.13 8.97
N GLU A 316 -22.33 6.97 9.98
CA GLU A 316 -21.97 7.10 11.40
C GLU A 316 -20.89 6.08 11.83
N PHE A 317 -20.89 4.86 11.28
CA PHE A 317 -19.88 3.85 11.53
C PHE A 317 -18.52 4.25 10.92
N LEU A 318 -18.50 4.70 9.66
CA LEU A 318 -17.28 5.14 8.97
C LEU A 318 -16.70 6.40 9.65
N ASP A 319 -17.56 7.36 10.01
CA ASP A 319 -17.19 8.56 10.75
C ASP A 319 -16.51 8.22 12.10
N THR A 320 -16.99 7.17 12.78
CA THR A 320 -16.34 6.66 14.00
C THR A 320 -14.95 6.13 13.73
N ILE A 321 -14.77 5.36 12.66
CA ILE A 321 -13.45 4.86 12.25
C ILE A 321 -12.52 6.02 11.94
N ASP A 322 -12.99 7.01 11.20
CA ASP A 322 -12.21 8.18 10.78
C ASP A 322 -11.77 9.00 12.00
N GLN A 323 -12.68 9.27 12.95
CA GLN A 323 -12.34 10.00 14.18
C GLN A 323 -11.30 9.30 15.04
N LEU A 324 -11.28 7.97 15.09
CA LEU A 324 -10.25 7.22 15.83
C LEU A 324 -8.85 7.43 15.27
N THR A 325 -8.73 7.85 14.02
CA THR A 325 -7.46 8.04 13.33
C THR A 325 -6.85 9.42 13.54
N VAL A 326 -7.68 10.39 13.91
CA VAL A 326 -7.28 11.80 14.11
C VAL A 326 -6.77 12.07 15.54
N ILE A 327 -7.05 11.17 16.50
CA ILE A 327 -6.78 11.37 17.95
C ILE A 327 -5.30 11.15 18.34
N LYS A 328 -4.39 11.18 17.40
CA LYS A 328 -2.95 11.14 17.74
C LYS A 328 -2.33 12.53 17.71
#